data_19146e84c476111eb512d4ce5bf0de12
#
_entry.id   19146e84c476111eb512d4ce5bf0de12
#
_cell.length_a   1.000
_cell.length_b   1.000
_cell.length_c   1.000
_cell.angle_alpha   90.00
_cell.angle_beta   90.00
_cell.angle_gamma   90.00
#
_symmetry.space_group_name_H-M   'P 1'
#
loop_
_entity.id
_entity.type
_entity.pdbx_description
1 polymer ?
#
loop_
_entity_poly.entity_id
_entity_poly.type
_entity_poly.pdbx_seq_one_letter_code
_entity_poly.pdbx_strand_id
1 'polypeptide(L)'
;MILITRPLAQATNLKSLINNLGIKTALFPTFEINKIKAEIPKQKFDVIIFISANAVDYAEQYFNNIIVEPISIFTIGPITAKKLIEKDIKVDGYPKNNSSSKVLLNMPYFKDLKDSEILIVRGKGGSEYLKNTLQVKNNVNYFEVYERVPCDLTRLHSQSIKEFLKVDDGVIVINSLESLSLMIELVNKESKIFLDQFKTREIIVLSDRIKEQAKILGFKKITVTLNPSDQDVVDLLGSKNNKKITRI
;
A
#
# COMPACT_ATOMS: atom_id res chain seq x y z
N MET A 1 10.21 9.06 18.54
CA MET A 1 8.95 9.40 17.81
C MET A 1 8.94 8.73 16.44
N ILE A 2 7.78 8.24 15.99
CA ILE A 2 7.64 7.62 14.66
C ILE A 2 6.78 8.51 13.77
N LEU A 3 7.29 8.84 12.57
CA LEU A 3 6.54 9.55 11.54
C LEU A 3 5.92 8.52 10.58
N ILE A 4 4.58 8.51 10.47
CA ILE A 4 3.82 7.56 9.64
C ILE A 4 3.36 8.29 8.38
N THR A 5 3.80 7.83 7.19
CA THR A 5 3.55 8.49 5.90
C THR A 5 2.35 7.95 5.11
N ARG A 6 1.62 6.99 5.67
CA ARG A 6 0.41 6.40 5.06
C ARG A 6 -0.76 7.38 5.01
N PRO A 7 -1.72 7.19 4.10
CA PRO A 7 -3.03 7.82 4.16
C PRO A 7 -3.66 7.70 5.55
N LEU A 8 -4.34 8.73 6.01
CA LEU A 8 -4.90 8.79 7.37
C LEU A 8 -5.77 7.57 7.71
N ALA A 9 -6.65 7.17 6.78
CA ALA A 9 -7.52 6.01 6.97
C ALA A 9 -6.76 4.69 7.16
N GLN A 10 -5.54 4.58 6.65
CA GLN A 10 -4.70 3.38 6.74
C GLN A 10 -3.65 3.46 7.86
N ALA A 11 -3.48 4.62 8.47
CA ALA A 11 -2.48 4.83 9.52
C ALA A 11 -2.94 4.34 10.90
N THR A 12 -4.25 4.19 11.12
CA THR A 12 -4.86 3.95 12.44
C THR A 12 -4.34 2.70 13.12
N ASN A 13 -4.28 1.58 12.39
CA ASN A 13 -3.80 0.31 12.95
C ASN A 13 -2.33 0.40 13.38
N LEU A 14 -1.45 0.83 12.47
CA LEU A 14 -0.02 0.98 12.76
C LEU A 14 0.22 1.97 13.90
N LYS A 15 -0.49 3.10 13.90
CA LYS A 15 -0.43 4.10 15.00
C LYS A 15 -0.78 3.48 16.34
N SER A 16 -1.88 2.71 16.41
CA SER A 16 -2.32 2.04 17.64
C SER A 16 -1.26 1.06 18.14
N LEU A 17 -0.76 0.19 17.26
CA LEU A 17 0.27 -0.79 17.59
C LEU A 17 1.56 -0.12 18.12
N ILE A 18 2.03 0.96 17.48
CA ILE A 18 3.21 1.70 17.92
C ILE A 18 2.97 2.40 19.26
N ASN A 19 1.79 2.99 19.46
CA ASN A 19 1.45 3.66 20.71
C ASN A 19 1.38 2.68 21.89
N ASN A 20 0.98 1.41 21.66
CA ASN A 20 1.00 0.36 22.67
C ASN A 20 2.42 0.00 23.15
N LEU A 21 3.46 0.32 22.36
CA LEU A 21 4.87 0.24 22.79
C LEU A 21 5.32 1.47 23.61
N GLY A 22 4.44 2.41 23.92
CA GLY A 22 4.78 3.68 24.58
C GLY A 22 5.50 4.68 23.68
N ILE A 23 5.53 4.45 22.36
CA ILE A 23 6.25 5.30 21.39
C ILE A 23 5.30 6.32 20.78
N LYS A 24 5.62 7.60 20.87
CA LYS A 24 4.84 8.68 20.25
C LYS A 24 4.88 8.60 18.74
N THR A 25 3.75 8.86 18.09
CA THR A 25 3.60 8.89 16.63
C THR A 25 3.19 10.28 16.14
N ALA A 26 3.64 10.66 14.95
CA ALA A 26 3.14 11.78 14.18
C ALA A 26 2.63 11.29 12.81
N LEU A 27 1.52 11.84 12.33
CA LEU A 27 0.93 11.48 11.04
C LEU A 27 1.38 12.46 9.97
N PHE A 28 1.86 11.91 8.85
CA PHE A 28 2.35 12.67 7.70
C PHE A 28 1.82 12.03 6.41
N PRO A 29 0.50 12.10 6.15
CA PRO A 29 -0.08 11.46 4.98
C PRO A 29 0.49 12.07 3.70
N THR A 30 0.98 11.24 2.79
CA THR A 30 1.60 11.70 1.55
C THR A 30 0.63 11.73 0.38
N PHE A 31 -0.42 10.92 0.44
CA PHE A 31 -1.53 10.92 -0.50
C PHE A 31 -2.81 10.49 0.21
N GLU A 32 -3.94 10.79 -0.41
CA GLU A 32 -5.26 10.30 -0.03
C GLU A 32 -5.74 9.26 -1.02
N ILE A 33 -6.71 8.44 -0.58
CA ILE A 33 -7.38 7.47 -1.43
C ILE A 33 -8.82 7.91 -1.57
N ASN A 34 -9.17 8.39 -2.75
CA ASN A 34 -10.49 8.92 -3.06
C ASN A 34 -11.29 7.94 -3.90
N LYS A 35 -12.58 7.80 -3.57
CA LYS A 35 -13.51 7.00 -4.36
C LYS A 35 -13.71 7.64 -5.72
N ILE A 36 -13.72 6.81 -6.77
CA ILE A 36 -14.15 7.22 -8.11
C ILE A 36 -15.58 6.71 -8.32
N LYS A 37 -16.41 7.53 -8.95
CA LYS A 37 -17.70 7.07 -9.48
C LYS A 37 -17.41 6.23 -10.72
N ALA A 38 -17.34 4.92 -10.54
CA ALA A 38 -17.08 4.00 -11.63
C ALA A 38 -18.38 3.72 -12.42
N GLU A 39 -18.27 3.64 -13.73
CA GLU A 39 -19.36 3.16 -14.59
C GLU A 39 -19.44 1.64 -14.50
N ILE A 40 -20.63 1.12 -14.17
CA ILE A 40 -20.86 -0.31 -14.05
C ILE A 40 -20.75 -0.94 -15.44
N PRO A 41 -19.84 -1.92 -15.64
CA PRO A 41 -19.75 -2.62 -16.92
C PRO A 41 -21.08 -3.32 -17.26
N LYS A 42 -21.50 -3.23 -18.52
CA LYS A 42 -22.77 -3.83 -19.00
C LYS A 42 -22.62 -5.33 -19.33
N GLN A 43 -21.42 -5.78 -19.63
CA GLN A 43 -21.14 -7.18 -19.97
C GLN A 43 -21.01 -8.04 -18.70
N LYS A 44 -21.22 -9.35 -18.89
CA LYS A 44 -20.87 -10.36 -17.89
C LYS A 44 -19.40 -10.71 -18.00
N PHE A 45 -18.82 -11.17 -16.92
CA PHE A 45 -17.41 -11.58 -16.83
C PHE A 45 -17.32 -13.03 -16.39
N ASP A 46 -16.35 -13.74 -16.97
CA ASP A 46 -15.98 -15.09 -16.55
C ASP A 46 -15.03 -15.07 -15.35
N VAL A 47 -14.20 -14.01 -15.28
CA VAL A 47 -13.19 -13.87 -14.24
C VAL A 47 -13.15 -12.43 -13.70
N ILE A 48 -13.13 -12.30 -12.37
CA ILE A 48 -12.81 -11.03 -11.71
C ILE A 48 -11.50 -11.15 -10.94
N ILE A 49 -10.62 -10.15 -11.08
CA ILE A 49 -9.34 -10.08 -10.35
C ILE A 49 -9.29 -8.80 -9.51
N PHE A 50 -9.29 -8.94 -8.19
CA PHE A 50 -9.08 -7.82 -7.27
C PHE A 50 -7.58 -7.66 -6.97
N ILE A 51 -7.00 -6.51 -7.31
CA ILE A 51 -5.56 -6.29 -7.18
C ILE A 51 -5.12 -5.58 -5.90
N SER A 52 -6.03 -5.23 -5.01
CA SER A 52 -5.72 -4.64 -3.71
C SER A 52 -6.89 -4.72 -2.74
N ALA A 53 -6.61 -4.62 -1.44
CA ALA A 53 -7.63 -4.50 -0.41
C ALA A 53 -8.52 -3.25 -0.61
N ASN A 54 -7.94 -2.14 -1.08
CA ASN A 54 -8.72 -0.94 -1.42
C ASN A 54 -9.68 -1.20 -2.59
N ALA A 55 -9.26 -1.99 -3.58
CA ALA A 55 -10.15 -2.35 -4.69
C ALA A 55 -11.41 -3.08 -4.19
N VAL A 56 -11.27 -3.93 -3.17
CA VAL A 56 -12.42 -4.60 -2.52
C VAL A 56 -13.30 -3.58 -1.81
N ASP A 57 -12.73 -2.73 -0.96
CA ASP A 57 -13.50 -1.76 -0.17
C ASP A 57 -14.29 -0.79 -1.05
N TYR A 58 -13.66 -0.25 -2.08
CA TYR A 58 -14.30 0.74 -2.95
C TYR A 58 -15.23 0.12 -4.00
N ALA A 59 -15.07 -1.19 -4.32
CA ALA A 59 -15.97 -1.91 -5.20
C ALA A 59 -17.18 -2.50 -4.51
N GLU A 60 -17.22 -2.61 -3.18
CA GLU A 60 -18.27 -3.31 -2.41
C GLU A 60 -19.69 -2.93 -2.83
N GLN A 61 -19.96 -1.65 -3.01
CA GLN A 61 -21.28 -1.15 -3.44
C GLN A 61 -21.71 -1.65 -4.84
N TYR A 62 -20.77 -2.19 -5.62
CA TYR A 62 -21.00 -2.68 -6.99
C TYR A 62 -21.02 -4.21 -7.08
N PHE A 63 -20.80 -4.94 -5.98
CA PHE A 63 -20.69 -6.41 -6.00
C PHE A 63 -21.90 -7.08 -6.66
N ASN A 64 -23.10 -6.67 -6.33
CA ASN A 64 -24.31 -7.23 -6.93
C ASN A 64 -24.42 -7.01 -8.45
N ASN A 65 -23.65 -6.06 -8.99
CA ASN A 65 -23.65 -5.74 -10.41
C ASN A 65 -22.54 -6.44 -11.18
N ILE A 66 -21.38 -6.65 -10.53
CA ILE A 66 -20.19 -7.21 -11.21
C ILE A 66 -19.96 -8.68 -10.89
N ILE A 67 -20.41 -9.17 -9.72
CA ILE A 67 -20.29 -10.57 -9.32
C ILE A 67 -21.59 -11.29 -9.69
N VAL A 68 -21.65 -11.79 -10.92
CA VAL A 68 -22.83 -12.50 -11.47
C VAL A 68 -22.39 -13.89 -11.87
N GLU A 69 -22.89 -14.91 -11.17
CA GLU A 69 -22.56 -16.32 -11.41
C GLU A 69 -23.02 -16.81 -12.82
N PRO A 70 -22.30 -17.72 -13.45
CA PRO A 70 -21.07 -18.36 -12.97
C PRO A 70 -19.84 -17.44 -13.18
N ILE A 71 -19.00 -17.30 -12.15
CA ILE A 71 -17.84 -16.43 -12.20
C ILE A 71 -16.69 -16.98 -11.32
N SER A 72 -15.45 -16.80 -11.76
CA SER A 72 -14.25 -17.12 -10.97
C SER A 72 -13.62 -15.86 -10.39
N ILE A 73 -13.31 -15.86 -9.10
CA ILE A 73 -12.79 -14.69 -8.39
C ILE A 73 -11.38 -14.95 -7.88
N PHE A 74 -10.46 -14.12 -8.32
CA PHE A 74 -9.06 -14.17 -7.92
C PHE A 74 -8.60 -12.88 -7.26
N THR A 75 -7.56 -12.98 -6.44
CA THR A 75 -6.93 -11.81 -5.85
C THR A 75 -5.42 -11.86 -5.98
N ILE A 76 -4.79 -10.66 -5.90
CA ILE A 76 -3.33 -10.53 -6.01
C ILE A 76 -2.58 -11.16 -4.83
N GLY A 77 -3.26 -11.40 -3.70
CA GLY A 77 -2.64 -11.99 -2.52
C GLY A 77 -3.60 -12.14 -1.33
N PRO A 78 -3.11 -12.70 -0.21
CA PRO A 78 -3.93 -13.16 0.91
C PRO A 78 -4.69 -12.03 1.62
N ILE A 79 -4.13 -10.82 1.73
CA ILE A 79 -4.80 -9.69 2.41
C ILE A 79 -6.07 -9.30 1.63
N THR A 80 -5.99 -9.27 0.31
CA THR A 80 -7.13 -8.94 -0.56
C THR A 80 -8.17 -10.07 -0.52
N ALA A 81 -7.72 -11.33 -0.51
CA ALA A 81 -8.61 -12.49 -0.39
C ALA A 81 -9.37 -12.48 0.93
N LYS A 82 -8.66 -12.25 2.06
CA LYS A 82 -9.29 -12.15 3.38
C LYS A 82 -10.40 -11.12 3.41
N LYS A 83 -10.19 -9.95 2.81
CA LYS A 83 -11.21 -8.90 2.75
C LYS A 83 -12.48 -9.29 1.97
N LEU A 84 -12.35 -10.05 0.88
CA LEU A 84 -13.51 -10.57 0.15
C LEU A 84 -14.25 -11.62 0.97
N ILE A 85 -13.51 -12.54 1.61
CA ILE A 85 -14.08 -13.58 2.45
C ILE A 85 -14.85 -12.99 3.66
N GLU A 86 -14.33 -11.92 4.26
CA GLU A 86 -15.00 -11.17 5.34
C GLU A 86 -16.31 -10.49 4.88
N LYS A 87 -16.56 -10.44 3.57
CA LYS A 87 -17.78 -9.94 2.93
C LYS A 87 -18.60 -11.04 2.27
N ASP A 88 -18.39 -12.29 2.70
CA ASP A 88 -19.07 -13.49 2.21
C ASP A 88 -18.88 -13.76 0.71
N ILE A 89 -17.81 -13.22 0.10
CA ILE A 89 -17.46 -13.48 -1.28
C ILE A 89 -16.44 -14.62 -1.35
N LYS A 90 -16.82 -15.70 -2.07
CA LYS A 90 -15.92 -16.83 -2.33
C LYS A 90 -14.76 -16.39 -3.21
N VAL A 91 -13.54 -16.79 -2.85
CA VAL A 91 -12.33 -16.56 -3.63
C VAL A 91 -11.80 -17.89 -4.13
N ASP A 92 -11.68 -18.05 -5.45
CA ASP A 92 -11.24 -19.31 -6.08
C ASP A 92 -9.73 -19.49 -6.04
N GLY A 93 -8.97 -18.37 -5.94
CA GLY A 93 -7.53 -18.49 -5.79
C GLY A 93 -6.77 -17.18 -5.61
N TYR A 94 -5.57 -17.31 -5.03
CA TYR A 94 -4.61 -16.22 -4.86
C TYR A 94 -3.20 -16.76 -4.58
N PRO A 95 -2.13 -16.01 -4.90
CA PRO A 95 -0.78 -16.34 -4.47
C PRO A 95 -0.65 -16.32 -2.95
N LYS A 96 -0.26 -17.44 -2.35
CA LYS A 96 -0.08 -17.55 -0.89
C LYS A 96 1.17 -16.81 -0.42
N ASN A 97 2.23 -16.82 -1.24
CA ASN A 97 3.51 -16.16 -0.97
C ASN A 97 3.86 -15.22 -2.14
N ASN A 98 4.64 -14.17 -1.87
CA ASN A 98 5.14 -13.23 -2.89
C ASN A 98 4.04 -12.64 -3.79
N SER A 99 3.02 -12.04 -3.16
CA SER A 99 1.87 -11.43 -3.84
C SER A 99 2.30 -10.50 -4.98
N SER A 100 2.07 -10.90 -6.22
CA SER A 100 2.36 -10.09 -7.41
C SER A 100 1.55 -10.58 -8.62
N SER A 101 1.37 -9.70 -9.61
CA SER A 101 0.74 -10.07 -10.88
C SER A 101 1.46 -11.24 -11.57
N LYS A 102 2.79 -11.28 -11.50
CA LYS A 102 3.58 -12.36 -12.07
C LYS A 102 3.29 -13.72 -11.42
N VAL A 103 3.20 -13.76 -10.08
CA VAL A 103 2.90 -14.99 -9.35
C VAL A 103 1.46 -15.43 -9.58
N LEU A 104 0.51 -14.50 -9.61
CA LEU A 104 -0.89 -14.79 -9.95
C LEU A 104 -1.00 -15.43 -11.33
N LEU A 105 -0.38 -14.86 -12.36
CA LEU A 105 -0.40 -15.37 -13.73
C LEU A 105 0.27 -16.73 -13.90
N ASN A 106 1.16 -17.13 -12.98
CA ASN A 106 1.79 -18.46 -12.98
C ASN A 106 0.90 -19.54 -12.34
N MET A 107 -0.23 -19.20 -11.75
CA MET A 107 -1.17 -20.19 -11.23
C MET A 107 -1.75 -21.04 -12.37
N PRO A 108 -2.03 -22.35 -12.14
CA PRO A 108 -2.51 -23.27 -13.20
C PRO A 108 -3.72 -22.71 -13.97
N TYR A 109 -4.67 -22.11 -13.28
CA TYR A 109 -5.88 -21.53 -13.89
C TYR A 109 -5.57 -20.54 -15.03
N PHE A 110 -4.57 -19.69 -14.88
CA PHE A 110 -4.26 -18.65 -15.89
C PHE A 110 -3.44 -19.14 -17.07
N LYS A 111 -2.85 -20.34 -17.00
CA LYS A 111 -2.03 -20.89 -18.11
C LYS A 111 -2.86 -21.22 -19.34
N ASP A 112 -4.05 -21.77 -19.09
CA ASP A 112 -4.94 -22.25 -20.15
C ASP A 112 -6.11 -21.29 -20.41
N LEU A 113 -6.18 -20.16 -19.67
CA LEU A 113 -7.25 -19.19 -19.79
C LEU A 113 -7.18 -18.46 -21.14
N LYS A 114 -8.25 -18.61 -21.93
CA LYS A 114 -8.41 -17.98 -23.25
C LYS A 114 -9.88 -17.69 -23.53
N ASP A 115 -10.10 -16.79 -24.46
CA ASP A 115 -11.42 -16.40 -24.98
C ASP A 115 -12.40 -15.97 -23.88
N SER A 116 -11.87 -15.44 -22.75
CA SER A 116 -12.63 -15.10 -21.55
C SER A 116 -12.78 -13.60 -21.38
N GLU A 117 -13.91 -13.19 -20.81
CA GLU A 117 -14.16 -11.81 -20.36
C GLU A 117 -13.61 -11.62 -18.94
N ILE A 118 -12.61 -10.78 -18.78
CA ILE A 118 -11.91 -10.56 -17.51
C ILE A 118 -12.11 -9.13 -17.02
N LEU A 119 -12.52 -9.00 -15.77
CA LEU A 119 -12.59 -7.72 -15.07
C LEU A 119 -11.46 -7.58 -14.05
N ILE A 120 -10.62 -6.58 -14.19
CA ILE A 120 -9.61 -6.24 -13.20
C ILE A 120 -10.10 -5.05 -12.38
N VAL A 121 -10.44 -5.31 -11.11
CA VAL A 121 -10.87 -4.28 -10.15
C VAL A 121 -9.65 -3.66 -9.49
N ARG A 122 -9.48 -2.34 -9.69
CA ARG A 122 -8.25 -1.63 -9.34
C ARG A 122 -8.47 -0.17 -8.94
N GLY A 123 -7.42 0.47 -8.47
CA GLY A 123 -7.31 1.93 -8.47
C GLY A 123 -6.85 2.45 -9.81
N LYS A 124 -7.15 3.70 -10.11
CA LYS A 124 -6.70 4.40 -11.32
C LYS A 124 -5.18 4.43 -11.41
N GLY A 125 -4.66 4.12 -12.58
CA GLY A 125 -3.22 4.10 -12.85
C GLY A 125 -2.51 2.84 -12.29
N GLY A 126 -1.19 2.85 -12.32
CA GLY A 126 -0.32 1.76 -11.86
C GLY A 126 0.11 0.82 -12.98
N SER A 127 0.56 -0.40 -12.62
CA SER A 127 1.15 -1.33 -13.58
C SER A 127 0.13 -1.90 -14.56
N GLU A 128 0.48 -1.89 -15.84
CA GLU A 128 -0.31 -2.48 -16.93
C GLU A 128 0.06 -3.96 -17.19
N TYR A 129 1.05 -4.49 -16.45
CA TYR A 129 1.59 -5.82 -16.71
C TYR A 129 0.52 -6.92 -16.71
N LEU A 130 -0.40 -6.90 -15.75
CA LEU A 130 -1.46 -7.91 -15.63
C LEU A 130 -2.40 -7.87 -16.85
N LYS A 131 -2.87 -6.69 -17.22
CA LYS A 131 -3.73 -6.50 -18.39
C LYS A 131 -3.00 -6.90 -19.67
N ASN A 132 -1.80 -6.36 -19.89
CA ASN A 132 -1.03 -6.61 -21.11
C ASN A 132 -0.75 -8.10 -21.33
N THR A 133 -0.56 -8.85 -20.24
CA THR A 133 -0.33 -10.30 -20.35
C THR A 133 -1.63 -11.05 -20.66
N LEU A 134 -2.73 -10.72 -19.96
CA LEU A 134 -4.00 -11.45 -20.13
C LEU A 134 -4.70 -11.11 -21.45
N GLN A 135 -4.60 -9.88 -21.93
CA GLN A 135 -5.29 -9.43 -23.16
C GLN A 135 -4.74 -10.07 -24.45
N VAL A 136 -3.63 -10.78 -24.38
CA VAL A 136 -3.10 -11.53 -25.55
C VAL A 136 -4.06 -12.63 -26.02
N LYS A 137 -4.82 -13.20 -25.07
CA LYS A 137 -5.75 -14.32 -25.34
C LYS A 137 -7.17 -14.09 -24.83
N ASN A 138 -7.44 -12.95 -24.19
CA ASN A 138 -8.71 -12.67 -23.51
C ASN A 138 -9.17 -11.24 -23.74
N ASN A 139 -10.43 -10.95 -23.47
CA ASN A 139 -10.92 -9.58 -23.41
C ASN A 139 -10.80 -9.06 -21.98
N VAL A 140 -10.01 -8.00 -21.76
CA VAL A 140 -9.66 -7.52 -20.41
C VAL A 140 -10.10 -6.09 -20.19
N ASN A 141 -10.97 -5.90 -19.22
CA ASN A 141 -11.50 -4.60 -18.84
C ASN A 141 -11.00 -4.18 -17.45
N TYR A 142 -10.81 -2.89 -17.25
CA TYR A 142 -10.59 -2.31 -15.94
C TYR A 142 -11.89 -1.82 -15.31
N PHE A 143 -12.00 -2.03 -14.00
CA PHE A 143 -12.98 -1.38 -13.17
C PHE A 143 -12.24 -0.56 -12.11
N GLU A 144 -12.04 0.71 -12.42
CA GLU A 144 -11.30 1.64 -11.57
C GLU A 144 -12.25 2.27 -10.56
N VAL A 145 -12.08 1.93 -9.28
CA VAL A 145 -13.03 2.29 -8.21
C VAL A 145 -12.48 3.30 -7.20
N TYR A 146 -11.18 3.58 -7.25
CA TYR A 146 -10.51 4.60 -6.43
C TYR A 146 -9.31 5.21 -7.17
N GLU A 147 -8.88 6.36 -6.71
CA GLU A 147 -7.63 6.98 -7.14
C GLU A 147 -6.79 7.40 -5.94
N ARG A 148 -5.50 7.55 -6.16
CA ARG A 148 -4.57 8.14 -5.20
C ARG A 148 -4.32 9.57 -5.60
N VAL A 149 -4.56 10.49 -4.66
CA VAL A 149 -4.37 11.92 -4.88
C VAL A 149 -3.25 12.40 -3.94
N PRO A 150 -2.13 12.91 -4.45
CA PRO A 150 -1.10 13.50 -3.62
C PRO A 150 -1.68 14.55 -2.68
N CYS A 151 -1.24 14.55 -1.42
CA CYS A 151 -1.63 15.58 -0.47
C CYS A 151 -0.96 16.91 -0.79
N ASP A 152 -1.68 17.99 -0.59
CA ASP A 152 -1.05 19.29 -0.45
C ASP A 152 -0.42 19.48 0.93
N LEU A 153 0.55 20.39 1.02
CA LEU A 153 1.14 20.77 2.30
C LEU A 153 0.08 21.46 3.17
N THR A 154 -0.20 20.88 4.33
CA THR A 154 -1.22 21.38 5.26
C THR A 154 -0.60 21.70 6.63
N ARG A 155 -1.39 22.35 7.51
CA ARG A 155 -0.99 22.60 8.90
C ARG A 155 -0.60 21.31 9.65
N LEU A 156 -1.26 20.18 9.35
CA LEU A 156 -0.89 18.86 9.92
C LEU A 156 0.55 18.49 9.56
N HIS A 157 0.94 18.65 8.30
CA HIS A 157 2.30 18.35 7.84
C HIS A 157 3.34 19.24 8.52
N SER A 158 3.10 20.56 8.54
CA SER A 158 4.01 21.53 9.19
C SER A 158 4.18 21.25 10.68
N GLN A 159 3.11 20.89 11.39
CA GLN A 159 3.17 20.51 12.79
C GLN A 159 3.96 19.21 12.99
N SER A 160 3.66 18.17 12.18
CA SER A 160 4.34 16.88 12.25
C SER A 160 5.83 17.00 11.96
N ILE A 161 6.24 17.81 10.98
CA ILE A 161 7.66 18.12 10.72
C ILE A 161 8.32 18.74 11.95
N LYS A 162 7.73 19.79 12.49
CA LYS A 162 8.30 20.51 13.64
C LYS A 162 8.41 19.63 14.89
N GLU A 163 7.39 18.82 15.17
CA GLU A 163 7.42 17.88 16.29
C GLU A 163 8.45 16.77 16.08
N PHE A 164 8.51 16.22 14.89
CA PHE A 164 9.45 15.15 14.53
C PHE A 164 10.92 15.61 14.64
N LEU A 165 11.22 16.81 14.19
CA LEU A 165 12.57 17.36 14.22
C LEU A 165 13.07 17.73 15.62
N LYS A 166 12.18 17.89 16.61
CA LYS A 166 12.56 18.09 18.02
C LYS A 166 13.13 16.83 18.68
N VAL A 167 12.99 15.67 18.03
CA VAL A 167 13.40 14.39 18.58
C VAL A 167 14.59 13.86 17.78
N ASP A 168 15.73 13.65 18.43
CA ASP A 168 16.96 13.23 17.75
C ASP A 168 16.92 11.83 17.17
N ASP A 169 16.21 10.91 17.81
CA ASP A 169 16.06 9.51 17.42
C ASP A 169 14.74 9.19 16.71
N GLY A 170 14.19 10.18 16.02
CA GLY A 170 12.98 10.01 15.23
C GLY A 170 13.20 9.01 14.07
N VAL A 171 12.17 8.16 13.82
CA VAL A 171 12.17 7.17 12.72
C VAL A 171 11.00 7.44 11.80
N ILE A 172 11.23 7.37 10.49
CA ILE A 172 10.23 7.55 9.45
C ILE A 172 9.84 6.18 8.89
N VAL A 173 8.54 5.88 8.80
CA VAL A 173 8.03 4.65 8.18
C VAL A 173 7.53 4.94 6.78
N ILE A 174 8.15 4.29 5.78
CA ILE A 174 7.86 4.45 4.35
C ILE A 174 7.34 3.14 3.77
N ASN A 175 6.14 3.19 3.19
CA ASN A 175 5.44 2.00 2.70
C ASN A 175 5.58 1.76 1.19
N SER A 176 5.90 2.81 0.42
CA SER A 176 5.98 2.73 -1.03
C SER A 176 6.96 3.76 -1.60
N LEU A 177 7.40 3.55 -2.85
CA LEU A 177 8.19 4.54 -3.58
C LEU A 177 7.44 5.86 -3.74
N GLU A 178 6.15 5.79 -3.99
CA GLU A 178 5.28 6.95 -4.11
C GLU A 178 5.26 7.76 -2.80
N SER A 179 5.05 7.10 -1.64
CA SER A 179 5.12 7.76 -0.33
C SER A 179 6.48 8.42 -0.08
N LEU A 180 7.58 7.77 -0.49
CA LEU A 180 8.92 8.33 -0.34
C LEU A 180 9.09 9.62 -1.15
N SER A 181 8.72 9.60 -2.43
CA SER A 181 8.83 10.76 -3.31
C SER A 181 7.95 11.92 -2.84
N LEU A 182 6.68 11.63 -2.53
CA LEU A 182 5.73 12.66 -2.07
C LEU A 182 6.12 13.24 -0.69
N MET A 183 6.65 12.42 0.22
CA MET A 183 7.18 12.92 1.49
C MET A 183 8.32 13.92 1.27
N ILE A 184 9.26 13.59 0.39
CA ILE A 184 10.38 14.49 0.05
C ILE A 184 9.87 15.81 -0.52
N GLU A 185 8.89 15.75 -1.44
CA GLU A 185 8.29 16.93 -2.04
C GLU A 185 7.61 17.81 -0.99
N LEU A 186 6.78 17.22 -0.11
CA LEU A 186 6.08 17.96 0.94
C LEU A 186 7.04 18.59 1.95
N VAL A 187 8.07 17.85 2.40
CA VAL A 187 9.06 18.38 3.33
C VAL A 187 9.90 19.49 2.68
N ASN A 188 10.27 19.32 1.39
CA ASN A 188 11.02 20.34 0.65
C ASN A 188 10.18 21.61 0.40
N LYS A 189 8.86 21.47 0.17
CA LYS A 189 7.92 22.61 0.09
C LYS A 189 7.88 23.42 1.38
N GLU A 190 7.96 22.75 2.55
CA GLU A 190 8.02 23.47 3.84
C GLU A 190 9.39 24.14 4.02
N SER A 191 10.49 23.38 3.85
CA SER A 191 11.86 23.92 3.92
C SER A 191 12.88 22.90 3.42
N LYS A 192 13.82 23.35 2.59
CA LYS A 192 14.97 22.55 2.17
C LYS A 192 15.84 22.12 3.37
N ILE A 193 16.00 22.97 4.38
CA ILE A 193 16.75 22.67 5.60
C ILE A 193 16.09 21.49 6.34
N PHE A 194 14.77 21.44 6.42
CA PHE A 194 14.06 20.34 7.04
C PHE A 194 14.28 19.02 6.26
N LEU A 195 14.29 19.09 4.94
CA LEU A 195 14.56 17.91 4.12
C LEU A 195 15.98 17.36 4.39
N ASP A 196 16.97 18.23 4.50
CA ASP A 196 18.34 17.80 4.81
C ASP A 196 18.41 17.13 6.20
N GLN A 197 17.68 17.66 7.19
CA GLN A 197 17.54 17.04 8.50
C GLN A 197 16.80 15.70 8.45
N PHE A 198 15.72 15.57 7.65
CA PHE A 198 15.01 14.31 7.44
C PHE A 198 15.92 13.22 6.88
N LYS A 199 16.82 13.55 5.94
CA LYS A 199 17.77 12.60 5.36
C LYS A 199 18.79 12.05 6.36
N THR A 200 19.00 12.71 7.50
CA THR A 200 19.86 12.19 8.58
C THR A 200 19.16 11.20 9.49
N ARG A 201 17.82 11.17 9.47
CA ARG A 201 16.99 10.30 10.32
C ARG A 201 16.99 8.87 9.79
N GLU A 202 16.66 7.95 10.68
CA GLU A 202 16.44 6.57 10.28
C GLU A 202 15.10 6.44 9.56
N ILE A 203 15.07 5.62 8.49
CA ILE A 203 13.84 5.20 7.86
C ILE A 203 13.67 3.69 7.93
N ILE A 204 12.44 3.24 8.17
CA ILE A 204 12.02 1.85 8.03
C ILE A 204 11.22 1.75 6.74
N VAL A 205 11.61 0.83 5.87
CA VAL A 205 11.00 0.62 4.56
C VAL A 205 10.55 -0.83 4.40
N LEU A 206 9.50 -1.07 3.60
CA LEU A 206 8.85 -2.38 3.48
C LEU A 206 9.42 -3.26 2.36
N SER A 207 10.47 -2.84 1.66
CA SER A 207 11.13 -3.65 0.63
C SER A 207 12.50 -3.11 0.26
N ASP A 208 13.36 -3.99 -0.29
CA ASP A 208 14.67 -3.59 -0.82
C ASP A 208 14.56 -2.59 -1.97
N ARG A 209 13.51 -2.65 -2.78
CA ARG A 209 13.26 -1.68 -3.85
C ARG A 209 13.12 -0.25 -3.31
N ILE A 210 12.42 -0.08 -2.19
CA ILE A 210 12.29 1.24 -1.53
C ILE A 210 13.64 1.65 -0.93
N LYS A 211 14.38 0.71 -0.32
CA LYS A 211 15.72 0.95 0.23
C LYS A 211 16.68 1.48 -0.81
N GLU A 212 16.77 0.84 -1.97
CA GLU A 212 17.69 1.29 -3.01
C GLU A 212 17.35 2.69 -3.52
N GLN A 213 16.08 2.98 -3.72
CA GLN A 213 15.64 4.33 -4.09
C GLN A 213 15.93 5.36 -3.00
N ALA A 214 15.73 5.01 -1.73
CA ALA A 214 16.01 5.89 -0.60
C ALA A 214 17.51 6.22 -0.48
N LYS A 215 18.40 5.26 -0.76
CA LYS A 215 19.86 5.52 -0.84
C LYS A 215 20.18 6.54 -1.92
N ILE A 216 19.62 6.36 -3.13
CA ILE A 216 19.81 7.31 -4.25
C ILE A 216 19.37 8.72 -3.85
N LEU A 217 18.28 8.83 -3.09
CA LEU A 217 17.72 10.09 -2.61
C LEU A 217 18.47 10.68 -1.39
N GLY A 218 19.51 10.00 -0.90
CA GLY A 218 20.44 10.51 0.11
C GLY A 218 20.13 10.11 1.55
N PHE A 219 19.23 9.17 1.81
CA PHE A 219 19.03 8.60 3.14
C PHE A 219 20.17 7.62 3.48
N LYS A 220 20.73 7.76 4.69
CA LYS A 220 21.89 6.96 5.12
C LYS A 220 21.54 5.83 6.09
N LYS A 221 20.49 5.99 6.88
CA LYS A 221 20.06 5.03 7.91
C LYS A 221 18.77 4.37 7.48
N ILE A 222 18.87 3.18 6.86
CA ILE A 222 17.73 2.50 6.26
C ILE A 222 17.63 1.08 6.80
N THR A 223 16.50 0.74 7.38
CA THR A 223 16.17 -0.62 7.83
C THR A 223 15.02 -1.16 6.98
N VAL A 224 15.14 -2.40 6.49
CA VAL A 224 14.08 -3.08 5.73
C VAL A 224 13.36 -4.04 6.66
N THR A 225 12.03 -4.12 6.60
CA THR A 225 11.24 -5.14 7.31
C THR A 225 11.43 -6.51 6.67
N LEU A 226 11.24 -7.60 7.44
CA LEU A 226 11.28 -8.96 6.90
C LEU A 226 10.11 -9.22 5.96
N ASN A 227 8.91 -8.78 6.36
CA ASN A 227 7.71 -8.83 5.54
C ASN A 227 7.08 -7.43 5.46
N PRO A 228 6.31 -7.11 4.42
CA PRO A 228 5.65 -5.81 4.27
C PRO A 228 4.38 -5.70 5.13
N SER A 229 4.52 -5.88 6.46
CA SER A 229 3.41 -5.86 7.42
C SER A 229 3.60 -4.81 8.52
N ASP A 230 2.48 -4.40 9.15
CA ASP A 230 2.50 -3.51 10.31
C ASP A 230 3.20 -4.17 11.49
N GLN A 231 3.01 -5.48 11.67
CA GLN A 231 3.64 -6.23 12.75
C GLN A 231 5.16 -6.23 12.65
N ASP A 232 5.71 -6.44 11.44
CA ASP A 232 7.18 -6.40 11.24
C ASP A 232 7.76 -5.01 11.54
N VAL A 233 7.04 -3.93 11.24
CA VAL A 233 7.44 -2.57 11.64
C VAL A 233 7.47 -2.45 13.16
N VAL A 234 6.44 -2.95 13.84
CA VAL A 234 6.31 -2.91 15.31
C VAL A 234 7.39 -3.75 15.99
N ASP A 235 7.67 -4.94 15.49
CA ASP A 235 8.71 -5.84 16.01
C ASP A 235 10.11 -5.22 15.90
N LEU A 236 10.42 -4.57 14.78
CA LEU A 236 11.65 -3.81 14.62
C LEU A 236 11.78 -2.65 15.62
N LEU A 237 10.70 -1.92 15.85
CA LEU A 237 10.67 -0.81 16.80
C LEU A 237 10.79 -1.30 18.23
N GLY A 238 10.11 -2.40 18.60
CA GLY A 238 10.17 -3.02 19.91
C GLY A 238 11.57 -3.54 20.25
N SER A 239 12.22 -4.21 19.32
CA SER A 239 13.60 -4.72 19.50
C SER A 239 14.62 -3.60 19.72
N LYS A 240 14.41 -2.43 19.09
CA LYS A 240 15.27 -1.24 19.28
C LYS A 240 15.01 -0.57 20.62
N ASN A 241 13.76 -0.53 21.08
CA ASN A 241 13.41 0.06 22.37
C ASN A 241 14.02 -0.75 23.52
N ASN A 242 13.96 -2.07 23.48
CA ASN A 242 14.57 -2.96 24.47
C ASN A 242 16.10 -2.81 24.55
N LYS A 243 16.80 -2.64 23.39
CA LYS A 243 18.24 -2.40 23.37
C LYS A 243 18.66 -1.05 23.98
N LYS A 244 17.79 -0.04 24.01
CA LYS A 244 18.03 1.23 24.70
C LYS A 244 17.91 1.09 26.22
N ILE A 245 16.93 0.31 26.71
CA ILE A 245 16.69 0.06 28.14
C ILE A 245 17.86 -0.74 28.77
N THR A 246 18.45 -1.66 28.00
CA THR A 246 19.58 -2.51 28.50
C THR A 246 20.94 -1.80 28.50
N ARG A 247 21.02 -0.54 28.02
CA ARG A 247 22.28 0.27 27.96
C ARG A 247 22.31 1.41 28.99
N ILE A 248 21.35 1.46 29.89
CA ILE A 248 21.31 2.32 31.08
C ILE A 248 21.66 1.47 32.30
#